data_4e3c26cdcac694cab33100c2651c55e3
#
_entry.id   4e3c26cdcac694cab33100c2651c55e3
#
_cell.length_a   1.000
_cell.length_b   1.000
_cell.length_c   1.000
_cell.angle_alpha   90.00
_cell.angle_beta   90.00
_cell.angle_gamma   90.00
#
_symmetry.space_group_name_H-M   'P 1'
#
loop_
_entity.id
_entity.type
_entity.pdbx_description
1 polymer ?
#
loop_
_entity_poly.entity_id
_entity_poly.type
_entity_poly.pdbx_seq_one_letter_code
_entity_poly.pdbx_strand_id
1 'polypeptide(L)'
;MTRDAASEDKREYRRTPLKASLLDAGKVTLHVGSQFHPLVRIVDLTPGGIGVHSPVALKTGTAVEVTVAAGASPLSVRGTACWCKPVSRTGNGIYRIGIVFDKAHLTRNLHFFVTLSKINIDLK
;
A
#
# COMPACT_ATOMS: atom_id res chain seq x y z
N MET A 1 13.96 10.41 20.52
CA MET A 1 13.46 10.11 20.19
C MET A 1 13.21 9.87 19.73
N THR A 2 13.41 9.92 19.87
CA THR A 2 12.95 9.68 19.34
C THR A 2 12.28 9.48 18.90
N ARG A 3 12.28 9.51 18.79
CA ARG A 3 11.56 9.31 18.22
C ARG A 3 11.19 9.04 17.63
N ASP A 4 11.31 9.29 17.55
CA ASP A 4 10.79 8.91 16.91
C ASP A 4 10.85 8.46 16.57
N ALA A 5 11.58 8.54 16.70
CA ALA A 5 11.54 8.08 16.36
C ALA A 5 11.34 7.66 16.32
N ALA A 6 11.59 7.82 16.58
CA ALA A 6 11.16 7.42 16.52
C ALA A 6 10.74 7.31 16.24
N SER A 7 11.18 7.34 16.36
CA SER A 7 10.65 7.13 16.12
C SER A 7 10.38 6.95 15.60
N GLU A 8 11.16 7.72 16.29
CA GLU A 8 11.10 7.16 15.89
C GLU A 8 10.26 6.32 15.25
N ASP A 9 10.75 5.98 15.12
CA ASP A 9 9.98 5.11 14.29
C ASP A 9 9.09 4.20 15.12
N LYS A 10 7.78 4.36 15.00
CA LYS A 10 6.81 3.67 15.85
C LYS A 10 6.06 2.58 15.10
N ARG A 11 6.59 2.14 13.96
CA ARG A 11 5.96 1.05 13.22
C ARG A 11 6.08 -0.26 14.00
N GLU A 12 5.01 -1.02 14.02
CA GLU A 12 5.00 -2.35 14.63
C GLU A 12 5.78 -3.36 13.80
N TYR A 13 5.85 -3.14 12.50
CA TYR A 13 6.43 -4.08 11.55
C TYR A 13 7.48 -3.43 10.69
N ARG A 14 8.48 -4.22 10.34
CA ARG A 14 9.52 -3.80 9.44
C ARG A 14 8.95 -3.69 8.01
N ARG A 15 9.25 -2.62 7.32
CA ARG A 15 8.82 -2.45 5.95
C ARG A 15 9.61 -3.34 5.01
N THR A 16 8.90 -3.93 4.03
CA THR A 16 9.50 -4.78 3.03
C THR A 16 9.43 -4.08 1.69
N PRO A 17 10.57 -3.68 1.11
CA PRO A 17 10.58 -3.11 -0.25
C PRO A 17 10.19 -4.19 -1.26
N LEU A 18 9.47 -3.80 -2.29
CA LEU A 18 8.99 -4.74 -3.30
C LEU A 18 9.83 -4.65 -4.56
N LYS A 19 9.93 -5.77 -5.26
CA LYS A 19 10.70 -5.86 -6.50
C LYS A 19 10.01 -5.12 -7.62
N ALA A 20 10.79 -4.64 -8.58
CA ALA A 20 10.28 -3.76 -9.64
C ALA A 20 9.14 -4.40 -10.41
N SER A 21 9.21 -5.71 -10.70
CA SER A 21 8.15 -6.37 -11.46
C SER A 21 6.82 -6.43 -10.71
N LEU A 22 6.86 -6.48 -9.38
CA LEU A 22 5.64 -6.46 -8.57
C LEU A 22 5.09 -5.04 -8.45
N LEU A 23 5.90 -4.03 -8.75
CA LEU A 23 5.49 -2.64 -8.68
C LEU A 23 4.70 -2.19 -9.91
N ASP A 24 4.48 -3.08 -10.85
CA ASP A 24 3.76 -2.78 -12.08
C ASP A 24 2.34 -2.33 -11.77
N ALA A 25 2.02 -1.11 -12.19
CA ALA A 25 0.76 -0.45 -11.90
C ALA A 25 -0.45 -1.16 -12.50
N GLY A 26 -0.26 -1.91 -13.58
CA GLY A 26 -1.36 -2.57 -14.27
C GLY A 26 -2.05 -3.64 -13.44
N LYS A 27 -1.45 -4.05 -12.32
CA LYS A 27 -1.99 -5.15 -11.51
C LYS A 27 -2.56 -4.70 -10.18
N VAL A 28 -2.48 -3.42 -9.86
CA VAL A 28 -2.89 -2.93 -8.55
C VAL A 28 -3.88 -1.79 -8.73
N THR A 29 -5.01 -1.89 -8.06
CA THR A 29 -6.08 -0.89 -8.15
C THR A 29 -6.44 -0.38 -6.77
N LEU A 30 -6.60 0.93 -6.67
CA LEU A 30 -7.08 1.61 -5.46
C LEU A 30 -8.56 1.93 -5.66
N HIS A 31 -9.38 1.48 -4.72
CA HIS A 31 -10.82 1.76 -4.74
C HIS A 31 -11.13 2.77 -3.65
N VAL A 32 -11.76 3.88 -4.04
CA VAL A 32 -12.18 4.94 -3.12
C VAL A 32 -13.65 5.22 -3.42
N GLY A 33 -14.54 4.77 -2.54
CA GLY A 33 -15.97 4.83 -2.81
C GLY A 33 -16.31 4.02 -4.05
N SER A 34 -16.94 4.65 -5.03
CA SER A 34 -17.27 4.00 -6.30
C SER A 34 -16.21 4.21 -7.38
N GLN A 35 -15.10 4.87 -7.05
CA GLN A 35 -14.06 5.17 -8.03
C GLN A 35 -12.92 4.17 -7.94
N PHE A 36 -12.33 3.86 -9.10
CA PHE A 36 -11.20 2.94 -9.21
C PHE A 36 -10.04 3.69 -9.86
N HIS A 37 -8.87 3.58 -9.25
CA HIS A 37 -7.67 4.23 -9.76
C HIS A 37 -6.55 3.20 -9.85
N PRO A 38 -6.00 2.96 -11.04
CA PRO A 38 -4.82 2.09 -11.12
C PRO A 38 -3.67 2.75 -10.39
N LEU A 39 -3.02 2.01 -9.51
CA LEU A 39 -1.87 2.52 -8.76
C LEU A 39 -0.63 2.53 -9.62
N VAL A 40 0.25 3.51 -9.39
CA VAL A 40 1.51 3.59 -10.11
C VAL A 40 2.46 2.50 -9.64
N ARG A 41 2.51 2.28 -8.33
CA ARG A 41 3.35 1.22 -7.76
C ARG A 41 2.98 0.98 -6.29
N ILE A 42 3.39 -0.19 -5.80
CA ILE A 42 3.44 -0.48 -4.37
C ILE A 42 4.89 -0.24 -3.95
N VAL A 43 5.10 0.62 -2.97
CA VAL A 43 6.44 1.01 -2.53
C VAL A 43 6.96 0.05 -1.47
N ASP A 44 6.13 -0.23 -0.47
CA ASP A 44 6.50 -1.15 0.60
C ASP A 44 5.24 -1.78 1.19
N LEU A 45 5.45 -2.83 1.98
CA LEU A 45 4.36 -3.64 2.52
C LEU A 45 4.76 -4.17 3.88
N THR A 46 3.81 -4.15 4.82
CA THR A 46 3.94 -4.80 6.12
C THR A 46 2.64 -5.57 6.39
N PRO A 47 2.60 -6.44 7.40
CA PRO A 47 1.32 -7.06 7.78
C PRO A 47 0.24 -6.05 8.20
N GLY A 48 0.63 -4.85 8.60
CA GLY A 48 -0.31 -3.84 9.09
C GLY A 48 -0.62 -2.71 8.12
N GLY A 49 0.05 -2.66 6.95
CA GLY A 49 -0.19 -1.56 6.04
C GLY A 49 0.60 -1.64 4.76
N ILE A 50 0.37 -0.65 3.90
CA ILE A 50 0.99 -0.61 2.57
C ILE A 50 1.28 0.84 2.20
N GLY A 51 2.43 1.07 1.57
CA GLY A 51 2.76 2.35 0.97
C GLY A 51 2.63 2.26 -0.53
N VAL A 52 1.96 3.21 -1.16
CA VAL A 52 1.68 3.17 -2.60
C VAL A 52 1.95 4.53 -3.24
N HIS A 53 2.20 4.51 -4.56
CA HIS A 53 2.17 5.70 -5.39
C HIS A 53 0.86 5.71 -6.16
N SER A 54 0.13 6.81 -6.05
CA SER A 54 -1.21 6.95 -6.58
C SER A 54 -1.30 8.15 -7.53
N PRO A 55 -2.11 8.07 -8.60
CA PRO A 55 -2.36 9.24 -9.45
C PRO A 55 -3.30 10.25 -8.82
N VAL A 56 -3.91 9.93 -7.68
CA VAL A 56 -4.83 10.85 -7.01
C VAL A 56 -4.40 11.06 -5.57
N ALA A 57 -4.61 12.27 -5.07
CA ALA A 57 -4.39 12.60 -3.67
C ALA A 57 -5.59 12.13 -2.84
N LEU A 58 -5.33 11.74 -1.60
CA LEU A 58 -6.39 11.36 -0.66
C LEU A 58 -6.25 12.15 0.63
N LYS A 59 -7.37 12.47 1.23
CA LYS A 59 -7.36 13.07 2.55
C LYS A 59 -7.08 12.00 3.60
N THR A 60 -6.35 12.38 4.64
CA THR A 60 -6.13 11.54 5.80
C THR A 60 -7.49 11.10 6.36
N GLY A 61 -7.62 9.82 6.64
CA GLY A 61 -8.87 9.26 7.14
C GLY A 61 -9.77 8.67 6.07
N THR A 62 -9.40 8.79 4.79
CA THR A 62 -10.20 8.22 3.70
C THR A 62 -10.16 6.70 3.74
N ALA A 63 -11.33 6.07 3.71
CA ALA A 63 -11.43 4.62 3.62
C ALA A 63 -11.14 4.17 2.19
N VAL A 64 -10.31 3.14 2.07
CA VAL A 64 -9.88 2.64 0.76
C VAL A 64 -9.86 1.13 0.73
N GLU A 65 -9.84 0.57 -0.48
CA GLU A 65 -9.58 -0.85 -0.69
C GLU A 65 -8.51 -0.98 -1.76
N VAL A 66 -7.50 -1.80 -1.49
CA VAL A 66 -6.44 -2.07 -2.46
C VAL A 66 -6.65 -3.49 -2.98
N THR A 67 -6.73 -3.62 -4.29
CA THR A 67 -6.91 -4.91 -4.96
C THR A 67 -5.73 -5.20 -5.84
N VAL A 68 -5.19 -6.41 -5.74
CA VAL A 68 -4.07 -6.86 -6.56
C VAL A 68 -4.55 -8.08 -7.36
N ALA A 69 -4.37 -8.02 -8.68
CA ALA A 69 -4.63 -9.17 -9.54
C ALA A 69 -3.45 -10.12 -9.42
N ALA A 70 -3.61 -11.20 -8.64
CA ALA A 70 -2.56 -12.16 -8.38
C ALA A 70 -3.10 -13.56 -8.60
N GLY A 71 -2.66 -14.20 -9.68
CA GLY A 71 -3.12 -15.54 -10.00
C GLY A 71 -4.57 -15.58 -10.43
N ALA A 72 -5.28 -16.64 -10.06
CA ALA A 72 -6.65 -16.88 -10.51
C ALA A 72 -7.67 -16.00 -9.79
N SER A 73 -7.35 -15.50 -8.61
CA SER A 73 -8.27 -14.70 -7.82
C SER A 73 -7.60 -13.42 -7.34
N PRO A 74 -8.30 -12.29 -7.44
CA PRO A 74 -7.73 -11.05 -6.91
C PRO A 74 -7.66 -11.10 -5.38
N LEU A 75 -6.66 -10.42 -4.84
CA LEU A 75 -6.51 -10.21 -3.40
C LEU A 75 -6.89 -8.78 -3.08
N SER A 76 -7.62 -8.57 -2.01
CA SER A 76 -7.97 -7.22 -1.57
C SER A 76 -7.80 -7.04 -0.09
N VAL A 77 -7.46 -5.82 0.31
CA VAL A 77 -7.43 -5.41 1.70
C VAL A 77 -8.13 -4.07 1.84
N ARG A 78 -8.75 -3.86 2.98
CA ARG A 78 -9.35 -2.57 3.32
C ARG A 78 -8.48 -1.84 4.32
N GLY A 79 -8.48 -0.53 4.23
CA GLY A 79 -7.70 0.28 5.14
C GLY A 79 -8.09 1.73 5.09
N THR A 80 -7.25 2.53 5.71
CA THR A 80 -7.47 3.97 5.82
C THR A 80 -6.20 4.69 5.43
N ALA A 81 -6.32 5.72 4.59
CA ALA A 81 -5.19 6.56 4.24
C ALA A 81 -4.78 7.35 5.48
N CYS A 82 -3.55 7.16 5.96
CA CYS A 82 -3.08 7.83 7.16
C CYS A 82 -2.18 9.03 6.85
N TRP A 83 -1.61 9.09 5.65
CA TRP A 83 -0.89 10.28 5.18
C TRP A 83 -0.81 10.24 3.67
N CYS A 84 -0.61 11.42 3.08
CA CYS A 84 -0.52 11.58 1.63
C CYS A 84 0.41 12.74 1.33
N LYS A 85 1.39 12.53 0.46
CA LYS A 85 2.38 13.54 0.10
C LYS A 85 2.66 13.48 -1.40
N PRO A 86 2.88 14.63 -2.07
CA PRO A 86 3.31 14.60 -3.46
C PRO A 86 4.68 13.94 -3.56
N VAL A 87 4.88 13.16 -4.62
CA VAL A 87 6.15 12.47 -4.86
C VAL A 87 7.21 13.44 -5.35
N SER A 88 6.81 14.46 -6.10
CA SER A 88 7.73 15.40 -6.72
C SER A 88 7.30 16.83 -6.44
N ARG A 89 8.28 17.71 -6.22
CA ARG A 89 8.03 19.14 -6.04
C ARG A 89 7.47 19.78 -7.30
N THR A 90 7.70 19.17 -8.45
CA THR A 90 7.24 19.73 -9.73
C THR A 90 5.78 19.39 -10.02
N GLY A 91 5.12 18.61 -9.15
CA GLY A 91 3.71 18.34 -9.30
C GLY A 91 3.39 17.45 -10.49
N ASN A 92 4.09 16.32 -10.62
CA ASN A 92 3.86 15.39 -11.73
C ASN A 92 2.56 14.60 -11.58
N GLY A 93 1.74 14.92 -10.57
CA GLY A 93 0.45 14.27 -10.39
C GLY A 93 0.53 12.91 -9.70
N ILE A 94 1.66 12.59 -9.09
CA ILE A 94 1.83 11.34 -8.36
C ILE A 94 1.95 11.63 -6.87
N TYR A 95 1.25 10.83 -6.06
CA TYR A 95 1.23 11.00 -4.61
C TYR A 95 1.65 9.72 -3.93
N ARG A 96 2.42 9.86 -2.86
CA ARG A 96 2.76 8.73 -2.00
C ARG A 96 1.77 8.70 -0.85
N ILE A 97 1.12 7.55 -0.67
CA ILE A 97 0.07 7.38 0.33
C ILE A 97 0.42 6.22 1.23
N GLY A 98 0.33 6.44 2.54
CA GLY A 98 0.44 5.38 3.52
C GLY A 98 -0.94 4.93 3.92
N ILE A 99 -1.20 3.62 3.83
CA ILE A 99 -2.48 3.01 4.15
C ILE A 99 -2.29 2.03 5.29
N VAL A 100 -3.07 2.21 6.36
CA VAL A 100 -3.10 1.30 7.50
C VAL A 100 -4.27 0.35 7.28
N PHE A 101 -4.01 -0.95 7.33
CA PHE A 101 -5.04 -1.95 7.12
C PHE A 101 -6.04 -1.96 8.27
N ASP A 102 -7.28 -2.28 7.94
CA ASP A 102 -8.36 -2.39 8.92
C ASP A 102 -8.09 -3.57 9.86
N LYS A 103 -7.95 -3.28 11.14
CA LYS A 103 -7.60 -4.28 12.14
C LYS A 103 -8.72 -5.32 12.34
N ALA A 104 -9.92 -5.02 11.92
CA ALA A 104 -11.03 -5.98 12.00
C ALA A 104 -10.85 -7.16 11.04
N HIS A 105 -9.93 -7.06 10.07
CA HIS A 105 -9.73 -8.09 9.05
C HIS A 105 -8.31 -8.65 9.09
N LEU A 106 -7.84 -9.01 10.28
CA LEU A 106 -6.45 -9.46 10.47
C LEU A 106 -6.08 -10.65 9.59
N THR A 107 -6.96 -11.64 9.47
CA THR A 107 -6.67 -12.83 8.66
C THR A 107 -6.49 -12.46 7.20
N ARG A 108 -7.37 -11.62 6.66
CA ARG A 108 -7.26 -11.15 5.29
C ARG A 108 -5.99 -10.34 5.08
N ASN A 109 -5.67 -9.45 6.02
CA ASN A 109 -4.49 -8.61 5.93
C ASN A 109 -3.22 -9.46 5.91
N LEU A 110 -3.14 -10.46 6.76
CA LEU A 110 -1.99 -11.34 6.83
C LEU A 110 -1.86 -12.18 5.56
N HIS A 111 -2.97 -12.68 5.05
CA HIS A 111 -2.98 -13.45 3.80
C HIS A 111 -2.46 -12.59 2.64
N PHE A 112 -2.92 -11.36 2.57
CA PHE A 112 -2.47 -10.41 1.54
C PHE A 112 -0.96 -10.21 1.64
N PHE A 113 -0.46 -9.94 2.85
CA PHE A 113 0.96 -9.72 3.08
C PHE A 113 1.79 -10.95 2.70
N VAL A 114 1.39 -12.11 3.17
CA VAL A 114 2.15 -13.36 2.92
C VAL A 114 2.17 -13.68 1.43
N THR A 115 1.04 -13.56 0.76
CA THR A 115 0.94 -13.88 -0.66
C THR A 115 1.80 -12.94 -1.50
N LEU A 116 1.73 -11.63 -1.25
CA LEU A 116 2.55 -10.68 -2.00
C LEU A 116 4.03 -10.83 -1.69
N SER A 117 4.37 -11.12 -0.44
CA SER A 117 5.76 -11.33 -0.05
C SER A 117 6.34 -12.55 -0.74
N LYS A 118 5.56 -13.61 -0.87
CA LYS A 118 5.98 -14.83 -1.57
C LYS A 118 6.21 -14.56 -3.05
N ILE A 119 5.30 -13.85 -3.69
CA ILE A 119 5.45 -13.46 -5.10
C ILE A 119 6.72 -12.60 -5.25
N ASN A 120 6.94 -11.67 -4.33
CA ASN A 120 8.10 -10.80 -4.37
C ASN A 120 9.41 -11.59 -4.28
N ILE A 121 9.45 -12.64 -3.45
CA ILE A 121 10.62 -13.53 -3.34
C ILE A 121 10.81 -14.31 -4.64
N ASP A 122 9.74 -14.84 -5.22
CA ASP A 122 9.80 -15.64 -6.43
C ASP A 122 10.25 -14.85 -7.65
N LEU A 123 10.21 -13.52 -7.58
CA LEU A 123 10.64 -12.66 -8.67
C LEU A 123 12.16 -12.42 -8.70
N LYS A 124 12.88 -12.99 -7.79
CA LYS A 124 14.36 -12.90 -7.83
C LYS A 124 14.94 -13.59 -9.08
#